data_3f80c8f1b1dd08f725703d42319d958a
#
_entry.id   3f80c8f1b1dd08f725703d42319d958a
#
_cell.length_a   1.000
_cell.length_b   1.000
_cell.length_c   1.000
_cell.angle_alpha   90.00
_cell.angle_beta   90.00
_cell.angle_gamma   90.00
#
_symmetry.space_group_name_H-M   'P 1'
#
loop_
_entity.id
_entity.type
_entity.pdbx_description
1 polymer ?
#
loop_
_entity_poly.entity_id
_entity_poly.type
_entity_poly.pdbx_seq_one_letter_code
_entity_poly.pdbx_strand_id
1 'polypeptide(L)'
;NELGLSGTFESRDFCEVIHPEGAGVIARYTADYYAGTPCITVNNYGKGKAYFIGTRQSVEETEKIVNAIAAKAGVAKILAAEIPAGVKVLSRTDGEHNYIFVLNYTTENRTVLLDAGEYTDLLDGKTYTDSVTLEKYGVKILKHSV
;
A
#
# COMPACT_ATOMS: atom_id res chain seq x y z
N ASN A 1 -13.45 -15.13 -1.26
CA ASN A 1 -13.24 -14.48 0.02
C ASN A 1 -13.55 -12.98 -0.06
N GLU A 2 -13.65 -12.30 1.07
CA GLU A 2 -14.05 -10.88 1.11
C GLU A 2 -13.01 -9.92 0.51
N LEU A 3 -11.75 -10.34 0.35
CA LEU A 3 -10.68 -9.53 -0.26
C LEU A 3 -10.64 -9.66 -1.79
N GLY A 4 -11.46 -10.54 -2.40
CA GLY A 4 -11.45 -10.79 -3.83
C GLY A 4 -10.18 -11.49 -4.35
N LEU A 5 -9.32 -11.98 -3.46
CA LEU A 5 -8.11 -12.70 -3.82
C LEU A 5 -8.44 -14.14 -4.24
N SER A 6 -7.79 -14.65 -5.26
CA SER A 6 -7.92 -15.99 -5.79
C SER A 6 -6.56 -16.60 -6.08
N GLY A 7 -6.53 -17.93 -6.26
CA GLY A 7 -5.31 -18.69 -6.53
C GLY A 7 -4.64 -19.19 -5.25
N THR A 8 -3.42 -19.69 -5.41
CA THR A 8 -2.60 -20.24 -4.35
C THR A 8 -1.36 -19.38 -4.18
N PHE A 9 -1.02 -19.04 -2.95
CA PHE A 9 0.17 -18.29 -2.56
C PHE A 9 1.14 -19.23 -1.86
N GLU A 10 2.43 -19.05 -2.09
CA GLU A 10 3.45 -19.84 -1.45
C GLU A 10 3.70 -19.34 -0.01
N SER A 11 3.54 -20.23 0.97
CA SER A 11 3.92 -19.96 2.35
C SER A 11 5.40 -20.24 2.58
N ARG A 12 6.12 -19.33 3.22
CA ARG A 12 7.56 -19.42 3.47
C ARG A 12 7.87 -19.20 4.95
N ASP A 13 8.97 -19.76 5.40
CA ASP A 13 9.61 -19.57 6.69
C ASP A 13 8.79 -20.02 7.91
N PHE A 14 7.52 -19.65 8.03
CA PHE A 14 6.65 -20.12 9.11
C PHE A 14 5.19 -20.27 8.65
N CYS A 15 4.48 -21.18 9.31
CA CYS A 15 3.06 -21.45 9.12
C CYS A 15 2.41 -21.66 10.49
N GLU A 16 1.64 -20.68 10.94
CA GLU A 16 0.92 -20.79 12.22
C GLU A 16 -0.41 -21.52 12.02
N VAL A 17 -0.71 -22.43 12.93
CA VAL A 17 -2.03 -23.07 12.99
C VAL A 17 -2.97 -22.18 13.79
N ILE A 18 -3.97 -21.61 13.11
CA ILE A 18 -4.92 -20.66 13.70
C ILE A 18 -6.20 -21.39 14.12
N HIS A 19 -6.63 -21.12 15.35
CA HIS A 19 -7.94 -21.51 15.86
C HIS A 19 -8.87 -20.28 15.88
N PRO A 20 -9.74 -20.09 14.85
CA PRO A 20 -10.55 -18.88 14.72
C PRO A 20 -11.77 -18.96 15.63
N GLU A 21 -11.71 -18.39 16.81
CA GLU A 21 -12.83 -18.30 17.76
C GLU A 21 -13.84 -17.22 17.32
N GLY A 22 -14.58 -17.50 16.23
CA GLY A 22 -15.56 -16.58 15.65
C GLY A 22 -15.04 -15.68 14.53
N ALA A 23 -13.73 -15.66 14.24
CA ALA A 23 -13.19 -14.92 13.11
C ALA A 23 -13.52 -15.61 11.78
N GLY A 24 -13.82 -14.81 10.75
CA GLY A 24 -13.99 -15.29 9.38
C GLY A 24 -12.66 -15.78 8.78
N VAL A 25 -12.72 -16.81 7.95
CA VAL A 25 -11.53 -17.37 7.28
C VAL A 25 -11.41 -16.79 5.88
N ILE A 26 -10.28 -16.16 5.59
CA ILE A 26 -9.92 -15.60 4.28
C ILE A 26 -9.21 -16.64 3.42
N ALA A 27 -8.22 -17.33 4.00
CA ALA A 27 -7.43 -18.34 3.31
C ALA A 27 -7.11 -19.53 4.21
N ARG A 28 -6.81 -20.66 3.58
CA ARG A 28 -6.44 -21.93 4.24
C ARG A 28 -5.18 -22.48 3.59
N TYR A 29 -4.40 -23.22 4.37
CA TYR A 29 -3.32 -24.03 3.82
C TYR A 29 -3.86 -25.11 2.90
N THR A 30 -3.13 -25.44 1.84
CA THR A 30 -3.53 -26.45 0.84
C THR A 30 -2.66 -27.71 0.88
N ALA A 31 -1.55 -27.67 1.60
CA ALA A 31 -0.57 -28.75 1.67
C ALA A 31 -0.08 -28.96 3.10
N ASP A 32 0.74 -29.99 3.28
CA ASP A 32 1.34 -30.41 4.53
C ASP A 32 0.33 -30.93 5.60
N TYR A 33 0.83 -31.24 6.81
CA TYR A 33 0.02 -31.81 7.90
C TYR A 33 -1.05 -30.84 8.43
N TYR A 34 -0.90 -29.55 8.16
CA TYR A 34 -1.86 -28.50 8.52
C TYR A 34 -2.83 -28.13 7.37
N ALA A 35 -2.85 -28.90 6.27
CA ALA A 35 -3.76 -28.66 5.15
C ALA A 35 -5.22 -28.55 5.63
N GLY A 36 -5.96 -27.59 5.08
CA GLY A 36 -7.34 -27.28 5.48
C GLY A 36 -7.46 -26.35 6.69
N THR A 37 -6.39 -26.12 7.46
CA THR A 37 -6.44 -25.17 8.57
C THR A 37 -6.35 -23.72 8.09
N PRO A 38 -6.96 -22.74 8.81
CA PRO A 38 -6.88 -21.33 8.46
C PRO A 38 -5.45 -20.79 8.52
N CYS A 39 -5.09 -19.91 7.57
CA CYS A 39 -3.82 -19.19 7.56
C CYS A 39 -3.99 -17.67 7.50
N ILE A 40 -5.13 -17.18 7.01
CA ILE A 40 -5.49 -15.76 7.06
C ILE A 40 -6.92 -15.67 7.57
N THR A 41 -7.14 -14.83 8.57
CA THR A 41 -8.46 -14.61 9.17
C THR A 41 -8.79 -13.13 9.28
N VAL A 42 -10.08 -12.84 9.44
CA VAL A 42 -10.60 -11.48 9.65
C VAL A 42 -11.62 -11.48 10.78
N ASN A 43 -11.57 -10.46 11.61
CA ASN A 43 -12.59 -10.24 12.62
C ASN A 43 -13.07 -8.79 12.59
N ASN A 44 -14.35 -8.57 12.87
CA ASN A 44 -14.89 -7.23 13.08
C ASN A 44 -14.51 -6.74 14.48
N TYR A 45 -13.97 -5.54 14.59
CA TYR A 45 -13.61 -4.93 15.85
C TYR A 45 -14.05 -3.45 15.86
N GLY A 46 -15.02 -3.12 16.67
CA GLY A 46 -15.64 -1.81 16.69
C GLY A 46 -16.22 -1.44 15.32
N LYS A 47 -15.75 -0.33 14.73
CA LYS A 47 -16.15 0.12 13.39
C LYS A 47 -15.21 -0.38 12.28
N GLY A 48 -14.18 -1.13 12.62
CA GLY A 48 -13.15 -1.60 11.71
C GLY A 48 -13.04 -3.11 11.64
N LYS A 49 -11.99 -3.56 10.96
CA LYS A 49 -11.65 -4.98 10.80
C LYS A 49 -10.20 -5.22 11.21
N ALA A 50 -9.97 -6.36 11.86
CA ALA A 50 -8.66 -6.86 12.20
C ALA A 50 -8.36 -8.07 11.30
N TYR A 51 -7.29 -8.00 10.53
CA TYR A 51 -6.79 -9.10 9.71
C TYR A 51 -5.59 -9.72 10.39
N PHE A 52 -5.56 -11.04 10.48
CA PHE A 52 -4.42 -11.79 10.99
C PHE A 52 -3.86 -12.68 9.89
N ILE A 53 -2.58 -12.56 9.62
CA ILE A 53 -1.85 -13.32 8.60
C ILE A 53 -0.85 -14.20 9.32
N GLY A 54 -1.16 -15.50 9.46
CA GLY A 54 -0.39 -16.49 10.20
C GLY A 54 0.67 -17.21 9.36
N THR A 55 1.10 -16.59 8.28
CA THR A 55 2.12 -17.18 7.40
C THR A 55 2.89 -16.07 6.69
N ARG A 56 4.11 -16.33 6.26
CA ARG A 56 4.91 -15.41 5.46
C ARG A 56 4.85 -15.82 3.99
N GLN A 57 4.55 -14.86 3.13
CA GLN A 57 4.55 -14.99 1.68
C GLN A 57 5.75 -14.25 1.07
N SER A 58 5.90 -14.32 -0.25
CA SER A 58 6.79 -13.43 -0.99
C SER A 58 6.37 -11.96 -0.81
N VAL A 59 7.27 -11.02 -1.11
CA VAL A 59 6.96 -9.59 -1.07
C VAL A 59 5.79 -9.26 -2.00
N GLU A 60 5.81 -9.80 -3.23
CA GLU A 60 4.77 -9.58 -4.23
C GLU A 60 3.39 -10.06 -3.76
N GLU A 61 3.31 -11.24 -3.14
CA GLU A 61 2.06 -11.78 -2.63
C GLU A 61 1.57 -11.02 -1.40
N THR A 62 2.49 -10.58 -0.53
CA THR A 62 2.17 -9.72 0.61
C THR A 62 1.60 -8.39 0.14
N GLU A 63 2.17 -7.78 -0.90
CA GLU A 63 1.65 -6.55 -1.50
C GLU A 63 0.22 -6.74 -2.03
N LYS A 64 -0.07 -7.85 -2.70
CA LYS A 64 -1.44 -8.17 -3.17
C LYS A 64 -2.43 -8.22 -2.02
N ILE A 65 -2.05 -8.87 -0.90
CA ILE A 65 -2.91 -8.98 0.28
C ILE A 65 -3.13 -7.60 0.92
N VAL A 66 -2.06 -6.85 1.15
CA VAL A 66 -2.12 -5.53 1.80
C VAL A 66 -2.91 -4.53 0.94
N ASN A 67 -2.68 -4.52 -0.38
CA ASN A 67 -3.43 -3.66 -1.31
C ASN A 67 -4.92 -4.02 -1.33
N ALA A 68 -5.29 -5.30 -1.28
CA ALA A 68 -6.69 -5.72 -1.19
C ALA A 68 -7.34 -5.27 0.12
N ILE A 69 -6.64 -5.36 1.24
CA ILE A 69 -7.09 -4.86 2.54
C ILE A 69 -7.27 -3.34 2.50
N ALA A 70 -6.28 -2.60 1.97
CA ALA A 70 -6.33 -1.15 1.85
C ALA A 70 -7.51 -0.69 0.98
N ALA A 71 -7.72 -1.32 -0.17
CA ALA A 71 -8.85 -1.05 -1.05
C ALA A 71 -10.18 -1.32 -0.35
N LYS A 72 -10.29 -2.42 0.41
CA LYS A 72 -11.48 -2.76 1.18
C LYS A 72 -11.75 -1.76 2.31
N ALA A 73 -10.71 -1.20 2.88
CA ALA A 73 -10.79 -0.15 3.90
C ALA A 73 -11.05 1.25 3.32
N GLY A 74 -11.14 1.40 2.00
CA GLY A 74 -11.35 2.70 1.34
C GLY A 74 -10.13 3.62 1.40
N VAL A 75 -8.93 3.07 1.58
CA VAL A 75 -7.68 3.86 1.56
C VAL A 75 -7.39 4.27 0.13
N ALA A 76 -7.42 5.57 -0.13
CA ALA A 76 -7.08 6.13 -1.43
C ALA A 76 -5.56 6.20 -1.64
N LYS A 77 -5.13 6.06 -2.89
CA LYS A 77 -3.75 6.38 -3.28
C LYS A 77 -3.52 7.89 -3.17
N ILE A 78 -2.30 8.29 -2.85
CA ILE A 78 -1.90 9.72 -2.79
C ILE A 78 -1.87 10.32 -4.19
N LEU A 79 -1.36 9.56 -5.17
CA LEU A 79 -1.39 9.86 -6.60
C LEU A 79 -1.97 8.65 -7.33
N ALA A 80 -2.78 8.90 -8.35
CA ALA A 80 -3.42 7.82 -9.11
C ALA A 80 -2.42 7.01 -9.94
N ALA A 81 -1.37 7.67 -10.44
CA ALA A 81 -0.32 7.04 -11.24
C ALA A 81 0.53 6.05 -10.44
N GLU A 82 1.15 5.13 -11.15
CA GLU A 82 2.14 4.22 -10.57
C GLU A 82 3.40 5.00 -10.19
N ILE A 83 3.89 4.76 -8.97
CA ILE A 83 5.10 5.41 -8.46
C ILE A 83 6.33 4.60 -8.92
N PRO A 84 7.32 5.24 -9.55
CA PRO A 84 8.52 4.56 -10.01
C PRO A 84 9.27 3.86 -8.86
N ALA A 85 9.87 2.71 -9.16
CA ALA A 85 10.68 1.98 -8.19
C ALA A 85 11.76 2.87 -7.56
N GLY A 86 11.91 2.79 -6.25
CA GLY A 86 12.85 3.60 -5.47
C GLY A 86 12.40 5.04 -5.19
N VAL A 87 11.19 5.42 -5.58
CA VAL A 87 10.56 6.67 -5.15
C VAL A 87 9.54 6.37 -4.05
N LYS A 88 9.48 7.23 -3.04
CA LYS A 88 8.41 7.22 -2.02
C LYS A 88 7.59 8.50 -2.11
N VAL A 89 6.29 8.33 -1.96
CA VAL A 89 5.32 9.43 -1.90
C VAL A 89 4.57 9.34 -0.58
N LEU A 90 4.55 10.45 0.15
CA LEU A 90 3.84 10.59 1.42
C LEU A 90 2.98 11.84 1.37
N SER A 91 1.90 11.90 2.13
CA SER A 91 1.06 13.10 2.20
C SER A 91 0.76 13.53 3.62
N ARG A 92 0.52 14.83 3.78
CA ARG A 92 -0.05 15.47 4.96
C ARG A 92 -1.08 16.50 4.51
N THR A 93 -2.05 16.78 5.35
CA THR A 93 -3.05 17.81 5.06
C THR A 93 -3.26 18.70 6.29
N ASP A 94 -3.57 19.96 6.04
CA ASP A 94 -4.04 20.92 7.05
C ASP A 94 -5.57 21.14 6.96
N GLY A 95 -6.24 20.43 6.03
CA GLY A 95 -7.67 20.53 5.76
C GLY A 95 -8.00 21.43 4.57
N GLU A 96 -7.12 22.36 4.18
CA GLU A 96 -7.27 23.23 3.01
C GLU A 96 -6.33 22.83 1.88
N HIS A 97 -5.16 22.26 2.24
CA HIS A 97 -4.12 21.87 1.32
C HIS A 97 -3.61 20.46 1.62
N ASN A 98 -3.19 19.78 0.57
CA ASN A 98 -2.38 18.58 0.65
C ASN A 98 -0.92 18.94 0.40
N TYR A 99 -0.05 18.40 1.23
CA TYR A 99 1.40 18.50 1.11
C TYR A 99 1.93 17.13 0.74
N ILE A 100 2.42 16.98 -0.48
CA ILE A 100 2.91 15.72 -1.03
C ILE A 100 4.43 15.73 -1.02
N PHE A 101 5.02 14.85 -0.24
CA PHE A 101 6.46 14.64 -0.15
C PHE A 101 6.85 13.56 -1.16
N VAL A 102 7.66 13.91 -2.12
CA VAL A 102 8.18 12.99 -3.13
C VAL A 102 9.68 12.84 -2.92
N LEU A 103 10.14 11.62 -2.65
CA LEU A 103 11.52 11.32 -2.29
C LEU A 103 12.10 10.28 -3.25
N ASN A 104 13.18 10.62 -3.92
CA ASN A 104 13.91 9.70 -4.80
C ASN A 104 15.08 9.07 -4.03
N TYR A 105 15.04 7.77 -3.78
CA TYR A 105 16.10 7.01 -3.09
C TYR A 105 17.10 6.35 -4.06
N THR A 106 17.05 6.72 -5.34
CA THR A 106 17.91 6.13 -6.37
C THR A 106 19.03 7.08 -6.79
N THR A 107 20.03 6.54 -7.46
CA THR A 107 21.14 7.28 -8.07
C THR A 107 20.80 7.88 -9.44
N GLU A 108 19.58 7.69 -9.91
CA GLU A 108 19.09 8.14 -11.22
C GLU A 108 17.97 9.17 -11.05
N ASN A 109 17.75 9.98 -12.08
CA ASN A 109 16.59 10.85 -12.13
C ASN A 109 15.31 10.01 -12.24
N ARG A 110 14.27 10.43 -11.54
CA ARG A 110 12.95 9.78 -11.57
C ARG A 110 11.87 10.82 -11.82
N THR A 111 10.94 10.49 -12.71
CA THR A 111 9.77 11.34 -13.00
C THR A 111 8.54 10.70 -12.40
N VAL A 112 7.78 11.47 -11.64
CA VAL A 112 6.49 11.10 -11.05
C VAL A 112 5.39 11.87 -11.75
N LEU A 113 4.37 11.16 -12.23
CA LEU A 113 3.17 11.76 -12.80
C LEU A 113 2.30 12.28 -11.65
N LEU A 114 1.75 13.45 -11.83
CA LEU A 114 0.85 14.11 -10.88
C LEU A 114 -0.60 13.97 -11.38
N ASP A 115 -1.53 13.98 -10.43
CA ASP A 115 -2.95 14.07 -10.78
C ASP A 115 -3.27 15.47 -11.32
N ALA A 116 -4.47 15.63 -11.90
CA ALA A 116 -4.89 16.93 -12.44
C ALA A 116 -4.88 18.01 -11.35
N GLY A 117 -4.28 19.15 -11.67
CA GLY A 117 -4.19 20.31 -10.79
C GLY A 117 -2.82 20.98 -10.80
N GLU A 118 -2.69 22.01 -10.00
CA GLU A 118 -1.48 22.80 -9.87
C GLU A 118 -0.79 22.46 -8.53
N TYR A 119 0.50 22.20 -8.60
CA TYR A 119 1.33 21.83 -7.46
C TYR A 119 2.50 22.80 -7.31
N THR A 120 2.59 23.51 -6.21
CA THR A 120 3.72 24.41 -5.91
C THR A 120 4.75 23.66 -5.06
N ASP A 121 6.00 23.56 -5.54
CA ASP A 121 7.09 23.03 -4.74
C ASP A 121 7.53 24.07 -3.69
N LEU A 122 7.44 23.70 -2.43
CA LEU A 122 7.81 24.59 -1.31
C LEU A 122 9.30 24.78 -1.15
N LEU A 123 10.13 23.98 -1.83
CA LEU A 123 11.60 24.07 -1.74
C LEU A 123 12.19 25.10 -2.71
N ASP A 124 11.62 25.22 -3.92
CA ASP A 124 12.15 26.10 -4.97
C ASP A 124 11.11 27.09 -5.55
N GLY A 125 9.86 27.00 -5.11
CA GLY A 125 8.75 27.86 -5.53
C GLY A 125 8.21 27.60 -6.94
N LYS A 126 8.69 26.55 -7.62
CA LYS A 126 8.21 26.20 -8.96
C LYS A 126 6.86 25.52 -8.93
N THR A 127 6.11 25.70 -10.01
CA THR A 127 4.81 25.07 -10.20
C THR A 127 4.88 23.94 -11.23
N TYR A 128 4.16 22.85 -10.94
CA TYR A 128 4.06 21.65 -11.76
C TYR A 128 2.59 21.30 -11.97
N THR A 129 2.23 20.75 -13.14
CA THR A 129 0.84 20.36 -13.45
C THR A 129 0.69 18.89 -13.79
N ASP A 130 1.60 18.32 -14.58
CA ASP A 130 1.46 16.96 -15.12
C ASP A 130 2.44 15.98 -14.52
N SER A 131 3.65 16.44 -14.23
CA SER A 131 4.71 15.61 -13.70
C SER A 131 5.78 16.42 -13.00
N VAL A 132 6.54 15.76 -12.14
CA VAL A 132 7.72 16.33 -11.49
C VAL A 132 8.90 15.37 -11.64
N THR A 133 10.04 15.90 -12.05
CA THR A 133 11.29 15.15 -12.13
C THR A 133 12.16 15.48 -10.92
N LEU A 134 12.60 14.43 -10.25
CA LEU A 134 13.56 14.50 -9.15
C LEU A 134 14.92 14.03 -9.63
N GLU A 135 15.94 14.78 -9.30
CA GLU A 135 17.33 14.33 -9.49
C GLU A 135 17.64 13.14 -8.57
N LYS A 136 18.82 12.53 -8.76
CA LYS A 136 19.32 11.50 -7.84
C LYS A 136 19.24 11.98 -6.38
N TYR A 137 18.67 11.17 -5.52
CA TYR A 137 18.45 11.50 -4.11
C TYR A 137 17.68 12.81 -3.87
N GLY A 138 16.96 13.30 -4.89
CA GLY A 138 16.19 14.54 -4.83
C GLY A 138 14.93 14.40 -3.99
N VAL A 139 14.48 15.54 -3.46
CA VAL A 139 13.25 15.68 -2.69
C VAL A 139 12.44 16.83 -3.26
N LYS A 140 11.12 16.66 -3.28
CA LYS A 140 10.14 17.71 -3.57
C LYS A 140 9.06 17.71 -2.50
N ILE A 141 8.59 18.90 -2.14
CA ILE A 141 7.45 19.08 -1.23
C ILE A 141 6.39 19.90 -1.99
N LEU A 142 5.41 19.20 -2.52
CA LEU A 142 4.41 19.76 -3.40
C LEU A 142 3.16 20.12 -2.62
N LYS A 143 2.80 21.41 -2.63
CA LYS A 143 1.55 21.92 -2.07
C LYS A 143 0.49 21.96 -3.16
N HIS A 144 -0.68 21.41 -2.88
CA HIS A 144 -1.84 21.34 -3.77
C HIS A 144 -3.11 21.65 -2.97
N SER A 145 -4.03 22.43 -3.52
CA SER A 145 -5.33 22.70 -2.89
C SER A 145 -6.24 21.46 -2.97
N VAL A 146 -7.00 21.20 -1.91
CA VAL A 146 -7.97 20.09 -1.83
C VAL A 146 -9.19 20.36 -2.70
#